data_4bacd98be6525e5370442888dbe140ad
#
_entry.id   4bacd98be6525e5370442888dbe140ad
#
_cell.length_a   1.000
_cell.length_b   1.000
_cell.length_c   1.000
_cell.angle_alpha   90.00
_cell.angle_beta   90.00
_cell.angle_gamma   90.00
#
_symmetry.space_group_name_H-M   'P 1'
#
loop_
_entity.id
_entity.type
_entity.pdbx_description
1 polymer ?
#
loop_
_entity_poly.entity_id
_entity_poly.type
_entity_poly.pdbx_seq_one_letter_code
_entity_poly.pdbx_strand_id
1 'polypeptide(L)'
;MRLNHDIHLGYCTNIHRGESWEETWRGLKEHTLRVKDRVSGGKPYGIGLRLSAQAAQELNLPGKLDEFRRWLDQNGCYVFTINGFPYGSFHGTRVKEQVFKPDWSTKERLDYTNLLFDLLAKLLPAGVSGSVSTLPGSHKTFNVGSDELGDPDHERRHRALPPCGRFGAASPR
;
A
#
# COMPACT_ATOMS: atom_id res chain seq x y z
N MET A 1 -4.74 -13.92 8.26
CA MET A 1 -5.83 -14.79 8.80
C MET A 1 -6.92 -13.90 9.36
N ARG A 2 -8.18 -14.21 9.09
CA ARG A 2 -9.32 -13.55 9.73
C ARG A 2 -9.51 -14.16 11.11
N LEU A 3 -9.53 -13.33 12.13
CA LEU A 3 -9.79 -13.68 13.52
C LEU A 3 -11.23 -13.28 13.90
N ASN A 4 -11.63 -13.50 15.15
CA ASN A 4 -12.91 -13.02 15.65
C ASN A 4 -13.03 -11.50 15.55
N HIS A 5 -14.25 -10.98 15.44
CA HIS A 5 -14.55 -9.53 15.37
C HIS A 5 -13.94 -8.81 14.15
N ASP A 6 -13.82 -9.49 13.01
CA ASP A 6 -13.28 -8.95 11.76
C ASP A 6 -11.85 -8.40 11.86
N ILE A 7 -11.08 -8.89 12.81
CA ILE A 7 -9.67 -8.58 12.93
C ILE A 7 -8.90 -9.44 11.91
N HIS A 8 -7.99 -8.81 11.16
CA HIS A 8 -7.12 -9.50 10.22
C HIS A 8 -5.68 -9.49 10.73
N LEU A 9 -5.12 -10.69 10.93
CA LEU A 9 -3.68 -10.87 11.15
C LEU A 9 -3.02 -11.12 9.80
N GLY A 10 -2.09 -10.26 9.43
CA GLY A 10 -1.40 -10.31 8.15
C GLY A 10 0.11 -10.35 8.29
N TYR A 11 0.75 -10.84 7.24
CA TYR A 11 2.19 -10.76 7.06
C TYR A 11 2.55 -9.46 6.36
N CYS A 12 3.36 -8.64 6.99
CA CYS A 12 3.78 -7.38 6.42
C CYS A 12 5.05 -7.57 5.57
N THR A 13 4.95 -7.28 4.26
CA THR A 13 6.07 -7.46 3.34
C THR A 13 7.11 -6.34 3.39
N ASN A 14 6.95 -5.35 4.25
CA ASN A 14 7.90 -4.24 4.42
C ASN A 14 9.31 -4.68 4.82
N ILE A 15 9.44 -5.86 5.44
CA ILE A 15 10.73 -6.39 5.86
C ILE A 15 11.59 -6.86 4.69
N HIS A 16 10.99 -7.06 3.52
CA HIS A 16 11.70 -7.49 2.32
C HIS A 16 12.04 -6.29 1.45
N ARG A 17 13.18 -6.38 0.79
CA ARG A 17 13.52 -5.46 -0.30
C ARG A 17 12.61 -5.75 -1.49
N GLY A 18 12.28 -4.73 -2.25
CA GLY A 18 11.48 -4.85 -3.47
C GLY A 18 11.07 -3.47 -3.94
N GLU A 19 11.78 -2.96 -4.96
CA GLU A 19 11.44 -1.71 -5.62
C GLU A 19 10.64 -1.96 -6.90
N SER A 20 10.93 -3.04 -7.63
CA SER A 20 10.14 -3.49 -8.75
C SER A 20 9.06 -4.50 -8.33
N TRP A 21 8.07 -4.69 -9.20
CA TRP A 21 7.07 -5.74 -9.00
C TRP A 21 7.70 -7.14 -9.01
N GLU A 22 8.69 -7.37 -9.87
CA GLU A 22 9.37 -8.65 -9.93
C GLU A 22 10.07 -9.00 -8.61
N GLU A 23 10.76 -8.05 -7.99
CA GLU A 23 11.39 -8.26 -6.69
C GLU A 23 10.36 -8.53 -5.59
N THR A 24 9.28 -7.73 -5.56
CA THR A 24 8.15 -7.93 -4.64
C THR A 24 7.53 -9.31 -4.82
N TRP A 25 7.30 -9.73 -6.06
CA TRP A 25 6.74 -11.01 -6.43
C TRP A 25 7.63 -12.18 -5.99
N ARG A 26 8.94 -12.05 -6.15
CA ARG A 26 9.91 -13.03 -5.68
C ARG A 26 9.84 -13.16 -4.16
N GLY A 27 9.85 -12.05 -3.44
CA GLY A 27 9.74 -12.04 -1.97
C GLY A 27 8.46 -12.70 -1.46
N LEU A 28 7.33 -12.48 -2.14
CA LEU A 28 6.06 -13.15 -1.80
C LEU A 28 6.18 -14.68 -1.94
N LYS A 29 6.74 -15.16 -3.02
CA LYS A 29 6.92 -16.61 -3.26
C LYS A 29 7.92 -17.26 -2.31
N GLU A 30 9.04 -16.59 -2.04
CA GLU A 30 10.13 -17.16 -1.26
C GLU A 30 9.89 -17.09 0.25
N HIS A 31 9.28 -16.00 0.74
CA HIS A 31 9.18 -15.73 2.17
C HIS A 31 7.77 -15.86 2.71
N THR A 32 6.79 -15.23 2.08
CA THR A 32 5.43 -15.18 2.59
C THR A 32 4.80 -16.56 2.67
N LEU A 33 4.97 -17.39 1.66
CA LEU A 33 4.42 -18.75 1.66
C LEU A 33 5.06 -19.62 2.74
N ARG A 34 6.37 -19.51 2.97
CA ARG A 34 7.04 -20.26 4.03
C ARG A 34 6.54 -19.90 5.43
N VAL A 35 6.23 -18.62 5.66
CA VAL A 35 5.64 -18.19 6.94
C VAL A 35 4.20 -18.68 7.05
N LYS A 36 3.41 -18.52 5.97
CA LYS A 36 2.04 -19.03 5.90
C LYS A 36 1.96 -20.50 6.30
N ASP A 37 2.80 -21.34 5.71
CA ASP A 37 2.79 -22.81 5.94
C ASP A 37 3.03 -23.16 7.41
N ARG A 38 3.79 -22.34 8.13
CA ARG A 38 4.10 -22.55 9.54
C ARG A 38 3.02 -22.05 10.49
N VAL A 39 2.29 -20.99 10.13
CA VAL A 39 1.44 -20.28 11.09
C VAL A 39 -0.05 -20.27 10.75
N SER A 40 -0.44 -20.57 9.50
CA SER A 40 -1.83 -20.42 9.08
C SER A 40 -2.74 -21.57 9.49
N GLY A 41 -2.17 -22.77 9.75
CA GLY A 41 -2.95 -23.96 10.03
C GLY A 41 -3.96 -24.28 8.92
N GLY A 42 -3.61 -24.01 7.66
CA GLY A 42 -4.49 -24.20 6.49
C GLY A 42 -5.54 -23.10 6.28
N LYS A 43 -5.61 -22.09 7.17
CA LYS A 43 -6.56 -20.98 7.02
C LYS A 43 -6.10 -19.96 5.97
N PRO A 44 -7.02 -19.21 5.34
CA PRO A 44 -6.67 -18.10 4.46
C PRO A 44 -5.72 -17.11 5.15
N TYR A 45 -4.66 -16.71 4.44
CA TYR A 45 -3.57 -15.92 5.01
C TYR A 45 -3.57 -14.49 4.50
N GLY A 46 -3.69 -13.52 5.41
CA GLY A 46 -3.68 -12.11 5.09
C GLY A 46 -2.28 -11.60 4.78
N ILE A 47 -2.18 -10.74 3.79
CA ILE A 47 -0.95 -10.06 3.39
C ILE A 47 -1.14 -8.54 3.53
N GLY A 48 -0.27 -7.91 4.28
CA GLY A 48 -0.03 -6.46 4.24
C GLY A 48 1.04 -6.19 3.19
N LEU A 49 0.60 -5.78 2.01
CA LEU A 49 1.45 -5.64 0.84
C LEU A 49 2.15 -4.28 0.82
N ARG A 50 3.47 -4.24 0.82
CA ARG A 50 4.21 -3.03 0.48
C ARG A 50 4.40 -2.96 -1.03
N LEU A 51 4.07 -1.82 -1.61
CA LEU A 51 4.41 -1.50 -3.00
C LEU A 51 5.17 -0.18 -3.05
N SER A 52 6.27 -0.13 -3.78
CA SER A 52 6.86 1.13 -4.23
C SER A 52 6.00 1.72 -5.36
N ALA A 53 6.25 2.97 -5.75
CA ALA A 53 5.57 3.56 -6.90
C ALA A 53 5.84 2.77 -8.19
N GLN A 54 7.07 2.35 -8.39
CA GLN A 54 7.46 1.51 -9.54
C GLN A 54 6.71 0.18 -9.52
N ALA A 55 6.73 -0.55 -8.40
CA ALA A 55 6.05 -1.84 -8.29
C ALA A 55 4.53 -1.71 -8.49
N ALA A 56 3.93 -0.63 -8.01
CA ALA A 56 2.50 -0.36 -8.22
C ALA A 56 2.16 -0.12 -9.70
N GLN A 57 2.98 0.67 -10.40
CA GLN A 57 2.82 0.92 -11.84
C GLN A 57 3.00 -0.37 -12.64
N GLU A 58 4.02 -1.16 -12.34
CA GLU A 58 4.27 -2.45 -13.02
C GLU A 58 3.16 -3.47 -12.76
N LEU A 59 2.63 -3.55 -11.52
CA LEU A 59 1.50 -4.41 -11.19
C LEU A 59 0.22 -4.01 -11.93
N ASN A 60 0.04 -2.71 -12.22
CA ASN A 60 -1.11 -2.20 -12.96
C ASN A 60 -1.04 -2.44 -14.47
N LEU A 61 0.05 -2.97 -15.00
CA LEU A 61 0.16 -3.33 -16.41
C LEU A 61 -0.84 -4.46 -16.76
N PRO A 62 -1.32 -4.50 -18.01
CA PRO A 62 -2.28 -5.51 -18.46
C PRO A 62 -1.86 -6.93 -18.10
N GLY A 63 -2.77 -7.68 -17.48
CA GLY A 63 -2.58 -9.09 -17.12
C GLY A 63 -1.78 -9.35 -15.83
N LYS A 64 -0.96 -8.40 -15.34
CA LYS A 64 -0.15 -8.59 -14.13
C LYS A 64 -1.00 -8.72 -12.87
N LEU A 65 -1.98 -7.85 -12.73
CA LEU A 65 -2.90 -7.90 -11.58
C LEU A 65 -3.73 -9.19 -11.56
N ASP A 66 -4.18 -9.66 -12.73
CA ASP A 66 -4.95 -10.90 -12.82
C ASP A 66 -4.08 -12.13 -12.56
N GLU A 67 -2.81 -12.09 -12.96
CA GLU A 67 -1.82 -13.11 -12.61
C GLU A 67 -1.64 -13.17 -11.09
N PHE A 68 -1.50 -12.02 -10.45
CA PHE A 68 -1.36 -11.94 -9.00
C PHE A 68 -2.61 -12.42 -8.26
N ARG A 69 -3.80 -12.04 -8.69
CA ARG A 69 -5.07 -12.52 -8.11
C ARG A 69 -5.18 -14.04 -8.18
N ARG A 70 -4.91 -14.63 -9.35
CA ARG A 70 -4.90 -16.09 -9.50
C ARG A 70 -3.92 -16.77 -8.56
N TRP A 71 -2.73 -16.19 -8.40
CA TRP A 71 -1.74 -16.71 -7.46
C TRP A 71 -2.20 -16.62 -6.00
N LEU A 72 -2.83 -15.52 -5.61
CA LEU A 72 -3.41 -15.37 -4.26
C LEU A 72 -4.44 -16.47 -4.00
N ASP A 73 -5.35 -16.69 -4.93
CA ASP A 73 -6.40 -17.71 -4.82
C ASP A 73 -5.80 -19.12 -4.72
N GLN A 74 -4.85 -19.44 -5.59
CA GLN A 74 -4.17 -20.76 -5.62
C GLN A 74 -3.41 -21.05 -4.31
N ASN A 75 -2.90 -20.03 -3.67
CA ASN A 75 -2.14 -20.17 -2.43
C ASN A 75 -2.95 -19.89 -1.16
N GLY A 76 -4.26 -19.67 -1.26
CA GLY A 76 -5.11 -19.34 -0.11
C GLY A 76 -4.63 -18.08 0.60
N CYS A 77 -4.19 -17.07 -0.14
CA CYS A 77 -3.76 -15.77 0.36
C CYS A 77 -4.73 -14.67 -0.05
N TYR A 78 -4.73 -13.57 0.68
CA TYR A 78 -5.49 -12.38 0.31
C TYR A 78 -4.78 -11.12 0.77
N VAL A 79 -4.96 -10.02 0.03
CA VAL A 79 -4.47 -8.69 0.40
C VAL A 79 -5.62 -7.90 1.00
N PHE A 80 -5.41 -7.31 2.19
CA PHE A 80 -6.40 -6.46 2.84
C PHE A 80 -5.86 -5.08 3.20
N THR A 81 -4.55 -4.88 3.10
CA THR A 81 -3.92 -3.58 3.30
C THR A 81 -2.71 -3.41 2.40
N ILE A 82 -2.51 -2.21 1.89
CA ILE A 82 -1.32 -1.83 1.13
C ILE A 82 -0.56 -0.75 1.90
N ASN A 83 0.75 -0.93 2.04
CA ASN A 83 1.62 0.08 2.57
C ASN A 83 2.25 0.89 1.43
N GLY A 84 1.86 2.16 1.33
CA GLY A 84 2.33 3.14 0.37
C GLY A 84 3.47 4.03 0.91
N PHE A 85 4.23 3.56 1.88
CA PHE A 85 5.38 4.27 2.40
C PHE A 85 6.57 3.32 2.61
N PRO A 86 7.76 3.71 2.16
CA PRO A 86 8.11 4.87 1.33
C PRO A 86 7.71 4.72 -0.15
N TYR A 87 7.71 5.84 -0.88
CA TYR A 87 7.39 5.91 -2.31
C TYR A 87 8.40 5.12 -3.18
N GLY A 88 9.68 5.27 -2.89
CA GLY A 88 10.80 4.61 -3.59
C GLY A 88 11.69 3.83 -2.63
N SER A 89 12.99 3.76 -2.97
CA SER A 89 13.99 3.00 -2.24
C SER A 89 14.10 3.41 -0.78
N PHE A 90 14.01 2.42 0.09
CA PHE A 90 14.14 2.58 1.54
C PHE A 90 15.42 1.93 2.08
N HIS A 91 15.88 0.87 1.46
CA HIS A 91 17.04 0.10 1.92
C HIS A 91 18.34 0.68 1.36
N GLY A 92 19.25 1.08 2.24
CA GLY A 92 20.61 1.51 1.87
C GLY A 92 20.79 3.01 1.65
N THR A 93 19.77 3.85 1.85
CA THR A 93 19.88 5.29 1.77
C THR A 93 20.20 5.90 3.14
N ARG A 94 21.25 6.74 3.18
CA ARG A 94 21.70 7.44 4.40
C ARG A 94 20.82 8.62 4.81
N VAL A 95 19.94 9.09 3.92
CA VAL A 95 19.21 10.35 4.11
C VAL A 95 17.78 10.03 4.53
N LYS A 96 17.57 9.99 5.84
CA LYS A 96 16.25 9.70 6.45
C LYS A 96 15.13 10.64 5.99
N GLU A 97 15.44 11.87 5.66
CA GLU A 97 14.47 12.89 5.23
C GLU A 97 13.93 12.62 3.81
N GLN A 98 14.76 12.10 2.90
CA GLN A 98 14.36 11.85 1.52
C GLN A 98 13.29 10.76 1.37
N VAL A 99 13.09 9.90 2.39
CA VAL A 99 12.03 8.89 2.35
C VAL A 99 10.63 9.50 2.37
N PHE A 100 10.50 10.78 2.82
CA PHE A 100 9.24 11.50 2.82
C PHE A 100 8.90 12.12 1.45
N LYS A 101 9.82 12.08 0.49
CA LYS A 101 9.55 12.59 -0.87
C LYS A 101 9.10 11.47 -1.79
N PRO A 102 8.21 11.79 -2.77
CA PRO A 102 7.36 12.99 -2.84
C PRO A 102 6.36 13.01 -1.69
N ASP A 103 6.08 14.19 -1.13
CA ASP A 103 5.13 14.38 -0.05
C ASP A 103 3.74 14.82 -0.57
N TRP A 104 2.81 15.10 0.34
CA TRP A 104 1.45 15.47 -0.02
C TRP A 104 1.28 16.86 -0.68
N SER A 105 2.35 17.64 -0.78
CA SER A 105 2.36 18.87 -1.57
C SER A 105 2.49 18.60 -3.08
N THR A 106 2.73 17.36 -3.49
CA THR A 106 3.03 16.99 -4.87
C THR A 106 1.93 16.12 -5.49
N LYS A 107 1.73 16.29 -6.80
CA LYS A 107 0.78 15.49 -7.58
C LYS A 107 1.20 14.01 -7.65
N GLU A 108 2.49 13.75 -7.68
CA GLU A 108 3.04 12.39 -7.73
C GLU A 108 2.61 11.55 -6.53
N ARG A 109 2.59 12.17 -5.34
CA ARG A 109 2.11 11.48 -4.14
C ARG A 109 0.62 11.14 -4.23
N LEU A 110 -0.18 12.07 -4.72
CA LEU A 110 -1.61 11.89 -4.90
C LEU A 110 -1.90 10.77 -5.91
N ASP A 111 -1.29 10.85 -7.09
CA ASP A 111 -1.48 9.88 -8.17
C ASP A 111 -1.08 8.46 -7.72
N TYR A 112 0.06 8.34 -7.05
CA TYR A 112 0.50 7.07 -6.50
C TYR A 112 -0.47 6.51 -5.46
N THR A 113 -0.94 7.34 -4.54
CA THR A 113 -1.86 6.88 -3.51
C THR A 113 -3.20 6.45 -4.11
N ASN A 114 -3.71 7.17 -5.10
CA ASN A 114 -4.91 6.79 -5.84
C ASN A 114 -4.71 5.44 -6.56
N LEU A 115 -3.56 5.23 -7.21
CA LEU A 115 -3.23 3.95 -7.82
C LEU A 115 -3.25 2.80 -6.80
N LEU A 116 -2.72 3.02 -5.59
CA LEU A 116 -2.76 2.00 -4.55
C LEU A 116 -4.19 1.67 -4.10
N PHE A 117 -5.09 2.66 -4.03
CA PHE A 117 -6.50 2.42 -3.75
C PHE A 117 -7.18 1.63 -4.87
N ASP A 118 -6.90 1.96 -6.13
CA ASP A 118 -7.45 1.24 -7.29
C ASP A 118 -6.99 -0.23 -7.33
N LEU A 119 -5.71 -0.47 -7.03
CA LEU A 119 -5.16 -1.83 -6.93
C LEU A 119 -5.80 -2.59 -5.77
N LEU A 120 -5.90 -1.95 -4.58
CA LEU A 120 -6.49 -2.59 -3.41
C LEU A 120 -7.97 -2.93 -3.65
N ALA A 121 -8.74 -2.05 -4.25
CA ALA A 121 -10.16 -2.30 -4.55
C ALA A 121 -10.35 -3.55 -5.42
N LYS A 122 -9.41 -3.84 -6.32
CA LYS A 122 -9.42 -5.02 -7.18
C LYS A 122 -8.90 -6.28 -6.49
N LEU A 123 -8.12 -6.15 -5.41
CA LEU A 123 -7.49 -7.25 -4.67
C LEU A 123 -8.29 -7.67 -3.43
N LEU A 124 -9.18 -6.81 -2.93
CA LEU A 124 -9.96 -7.08 -1.72
C LEU A 124 -10.94 -8.23 -1.93
N PRO A 125 -10.95 -9.21 -1.01
CA PRO A 125 -12.03 -10.20 -0.98
C PRO A 125 -13.38 -9.54 -0.66
N ALA A 126 -14.45 -10.14 -1.14
CA ALA A 126 -15.81 -9.70 -0.81
C ALA A 126 -16.04 -9.67 0.72
N GLY A 127 -16.62 -8.59 1.23
CA GLY A 127 -16.92 -8.43 2.66
C GLY A 127 -15.69 -8.16 3.55
N VAL A 128 -14.53 -7.86 2.96
CA VAL A 128 -13.33 -7.44 3.70
C VAL A 128 -13.11 -5.95 3.51
N SER A 129 -12.95 -5.22 4.61
CA SER A 129 -12.52 -3.82 4.58
C SER A 129 -11.02 -3.72 4.33
N GLY A 130 -10.60 -2.75 3.52
CA GLY A 130 -9.19 -2.53 3.21
C GLY A 130 -8.69 -1.16 3.66
N SER A 131 -7.36 -1.02 3.70
CA SER A 131 -6.70 0.24 4.01
C SER A 131 -5.44 0.43 3.18
N VAL A 132 -5.12 1.69 2.88
CA VAL A 132 -3.83 2.10 2.34
C VAL A 132 -3.16 3.01 3.35
N SER A 133 -1.96 2.64 3.79
CA SER A 133 -1.15 3.53 4.63
C SER A 133 -0.27 4.43 3.76
N THR A 134 -0.06 5.65 4.22
CA THR A 134 0.72 6.68 3.54
C THR A 134 1.55 7.48 4.55
N LEU A 135 2.35 8.44 4.06
CA LEU A 135 3.10 9.33 4.95
C LEU A 135 2.18 10.38 5.60
N PRO A 136 2.52 10.89 6.80
CA PRO A 136 1.73 11.89 7.52
C PRO A 136 2.04 13.31 7.02
N GLY A 137 1.48 13.73 5.88
CA GLY A 137 1.68 15.10 5.35
C GLY A 137 3.06 15.27 4.71
N SER A 138 3.98 15.99 5.38
CA SER A 138 5.32 16.32 4.90
C SER A 138 6.36 16.22 6.03
N HIS A 139 7.64 16.30 5.69
CA HIS A 139 8.69 16.44 6.70
C HIS A 139 8.85 17.90 7.08
N LYS A 140 9.00 18.17 8.38
CA LYS A 140 9.06 19.54 8.92
C LYS A 140 10.11 20.43 8.27
N THR A 141 11.23 19.87 7.82
CA THR A 141 12.32 20.65 7.17
C THR A 141 11.99 21.07 5.75
N PHE A 142 10.96 20.50 5.09
CA PHE A 142 10.58 20.88 3.74
C PHE A 142 9.72 22.13 3.69
N ASN A 143 9.10 22.46 4.82
CA ASN A 143 8.21 23.63 4.97
C ASN A 143 8.88 24.82 5.70
N VAL A 144 10.20 24.78 5.89
CA VAL A 144 10.94 25.90 6.49
C VAL A 144 11.03 27.04 5.48
N GLY A 145 10.20 28.05 5.63
CA GLY A 145 10.12 29.22 4.76
C GLY A 145 8.69 29.63 4.37
N SER A 146 7.69 28.82 4.68
CA SER A 146 6.28 29.15 4.50
C SER A 146 5.64 29.74 5.77
N ASP A 147 6.37 30.59 6.49
CA ASP A 147 5.82 31.41 7.57
C ASP A 147 4.87 32.52 7.04
N GLU A 148 4.54 32.51 5.77
CA GLU A 148 3.39 33.18 5.22
C GLU A 148 2.12 32.35 5.51
N LEU A 149 1.71 32.36 6.78
CA LEU A 149 0.35 32.06 7.24
C LEU A 149 -0.62 33.04 6.58
N GLY A 150 -0.94 32.83 5.31
CA GLY A 150 -1.81 33.71 4.54
C GLY A 150 -2.06 33.29 3.11
N ASP A 151 -1.49 32.17 2.64
CA ASP A 151 -1.81 31.67 1.29
C ASP A 151 -3.14 30.90 1.33
N PRO A 152 -4.24 31.44 0.76
CA PRO A 152 -5.52 30.75 0.68
C PRO A 152 -5.45 29.44 -0.12
N ASP A 153 -4.43 29.26 -0.95
CA ASP A 153 -4.21 28.02 -1.69
C ASP A 153 -3.56 26.92 -0.82
N HIS A 154 -2.93 27.27 0.29
CA HIS A 154 -2.41 26.29 1.25
C HIS A 154 -3.57 25.52 1.92
N GLU A 155 -4.62 26.23 2.37
CA GLU A 155 -5.81 25.57 2.92
C GLU A 155 -6.57 24.73 1.89
N ARG A 156 -6.59 25.14 0.61
CA ARG A 156 -7.21 24.36 -0.47
C ARG A 156 -6.44 23.06 -0.75
N ARG A 157 -5.10 23.10 -0.70
CA ARG A 157 -4.27 21.91 -0.88
C ARG A 157 -4.46 20.88 0.24
N HIS A 158 -4.64 21.33 1.47
CA HIS A 158 -4.95 20.46 2.61
C HIS A 158 -6.41 19.98 2.65
N ARG A 159 -7.36 20.72 2.05
CA ARG A 159 -8.76 20.27 1.91
C ARG A 159 -8.96 19.24 0.81
N ALA A 160 -8.00 19.09 -0.11
CA ALA A 160 -8.06 18.10 -1.18
C ALA A 160 -7.65 16.69 -0.74
N LEU A 161 -7.27 16.49 0.52
CA LEU A 161 -7.12 15.13 1.06
C LEU A 161 -8.51 14.51 1.18
N PRO A 162 -8.85 13.47 0.40
CA PRO A 162 -10.10 12.78 0.63
C PRO A 162 -10.10 12.27 2.06
N PRO A 163 -11.24 12.32 2.76
CA PRO A 163 -11.34 11.72 4.08
C PRO A 163 -10.90 10.26 3.92
N CYS A 164 -10.14 9.76 4.89
CA CYS A 164 -9.69 8.38 4.94
C CYS A 164 -10.92 7.46 4.80
N GLY A 165 -11.26 7.11 3.55
CA GLY A 165 -12.49 6.41 3.21
C GLY A 165 -12.30 4.92 3.49
N ARG A 166 -13.15 4.34 4.33
CA ARG A 166 -13.35 2.90 4.33
C ARG A 166 -14.11 2.56 3.05
N PHE A 167 -13.45 1.92 2.11
CA PHE A 167 -14.14 1.32 0.96
C PHE A 167 -14.77 0.00 1.42
N GLY A 168 -16.08 0.03 1.64
CA GLY A 168 -16.87 -1.19 1.73
C GLY A 168 -17.12 -1.71 0.31
N ALA A 169 -16.92 -3.00 0.08
CA ALA A 169 -17.30 -3.63 -1.17
C ALA A 169 -18.79 -3.38 -1.43
N ALA A 170 -19.13 -2.84 -2.60
CA ALA A 170 -20.52 -2.73 -3.04
C ALA A 170 -21.11 -4.15 -3.10
N SER A 171 -22.23 -4.38 -2.41
CA SER A 171 -22.99 -5.60 -2.56
C SER A 171 -23.45 -5.74 -4.00
N PRO A 172 -23.28 -6.90 -4.64
CA PRO A 172 -23.90 -7.13 -5.95
C PRO A 172 -25.42 -7.14 -5.77
N ARG A 173 -26.12 -6.40 -6.62
CA ARG A 173 -27.58 -6.53 -6.78
C ARG A 173 -27.90 -7.76 -7.59
#